data_2cff90389096e3f642d012e7ec979fcf
#
_entry.id   2cff90389096e3f642d012e7ec979fcf
#
_cell.length_a   1.000
_cell.length_b   1.000
_cell.length_c   1.000
_cell.angle_alpha   90.00
_cell.angle_beta   90.00
_cell.angle_gamma   90.00
#
_symmetry.space_group_name_H-M   'P 1'
#
loop_
_entity.id
_entity.type
_entity.pdbx_description
1 polymer ?
#
loop_
_entity_poly.entity_id
_entity_poly.type
_entity_poly.pdbx_seq_one_letter_code
_entity_poly.pdbx_strand_id
1 'polypeptide(L)' 'DAVTAAVKKMLKDPACGHIFRVKGFLQNPDGTWLEINATQQEITRKPIANGQDVLIVIGENLVEDTIRAYWKG' A
#
# COMPACT_ATOMS: atom_id res chain seq x y z
N ASP A 1 -0.71 -4.33 -11.54
CA ASP A 1 -0.64 -5.62 -10.87
C ASP A 1 -1.59 -5.70 -9.68
N ALA A 2 -1.65 -6.85 -9.05
CA ALA A 2 -2.60 -7.10 -7.97
C ALA A 2 -2.40 -6.16 -6.78
N VAL A 3 -1.16 -5.83 -6.44
CA VAL A 3 -0.86 -4.96 -5.31
C VAL A 3 -1.26 -3.52 -5.60
N THR A 4 -0.94 -3.03 -6.80
CA THR A 4 -1.34 -1.69 -7.20
C THR A 4 -2.86 -1.56 -7.21
N ALA A 5 -3.56 -2.58 -7.70
CA ALA A 5 -5.03 -2.59 -7.69
C ALA A 5 -5.58 -2.58 -6.26
N ALA A 6 -4.98 -3.36 -5.36
CA ALA A 6 -5.40 -3.39 -3.96
C ALA A 6 -5.21 -2.03 -3.29
N VAL A 7 -4.09 -1.36 -3.52
CA VAL A 7 -3.82 -0.03 -2.96
C VAL A 7 -4.81 1.00 -3.50
N LYS A 8 -5.13 0.94 -4.79
CA LYS A 8 -6.14 1.84 -5.37
C LYS A 8 -7.50 1.66 -4.71
N LYS A 9 -7.92 0.42 -4.50
CA LYS A 9 -9.19 0.13 -3.84
C LYS A 9 -9.18 0.61 -2.39
N MET A 10 -8.09 0.34 -1.68
CA MET A 10 -7.92 0.76 -0.30
C MET A 10 -8.09 2.26 -0.12
N LEU A 11 -7.47 3.05 -1.01
CA LEU A 11 -7.53 4.51 -0.96
C LEU A 11 -8.93 5.06 -1.16
N LYS A 12 -9.80 4.32 -1.83
CA LYS A 12 -11.16 4.77 -2.16
C LYS A 12 -12.24 4.10 -1.34
N ASP A 13 -11.89 3.11 -0.51
CA ASP A 13 -12.85 2.37 0.28
C ASP A 13 -13.08 3.04 1.63
N PRO A 14 -14.29 3.58 1.88
CA PRO A 14 -14.60 4.22 3.16
C PRO A 14 -14.53 3.24 4.34
N ALA A 15 -14.61 1.94 4.10
CA ALA A 15 -14.46 0.94 5.16
C ALA A 15 -13.04 0.91 5.73
N CYS A 16 -12.05 1.43 4.99
CA CYS A 16 -10.67 1.58 5.48
C CYS A 16 -10.45 2.87 6.28
N GLY A 17 -11.42 3.77 6.28
CA GLY A 17 -11.26 5.11 6.81
C GLY A 17 -10.82 6.08 5.72
N HIS A 18 -10.38 7.26 6.12
CA HIS A 18 -9.93 8.28 5.17
C HIS A 18 -8.40 8.23 5.05
N ILE A 19 -7.92 7.53 4.05
CA ILE A 19 -6.48 7.36 3.82
C ILE A 19 -5.93 8.50 2.98
N PHE A 20 -4.87 9.15 3.46
CA PHE A 20 -4.19 10.22 2.74
C PHE A 20 -3.02 9.69 1.93
N ARG A 21 -2.28 8.74 2.50
CA ARG A 21 -1.07 8.22 1.89
C ARG A 21 -0.81 6.79 2.33
N VAL A 22 -0.32 5.99 1.41
CA VAL A 22 0.13 4.63 1.68
C VAL A 22 1.56 4.49 1.18
N LYS A 23 2.44 3.93 2.01
CA LYS A 23 3.79 3.57 1.60
C LYS A 23 4.04 2.13 2.00
N GLY A 24 4.40 1.31 1.04
CA GLY A 24 4.63 -0.10 1.29
C GLY A 24 5.82 -0.62 0.51
N PHE A 25 6.30 -1.78 0.93
CA PHE A 25 7.41 -2.46 0.29
C PHE A 25 7.01 -3.87 -0.04
N LEU A 26 7.44 -4.33 -1.22
CA LEU A 26 7.19 -5.68 -1.69
C LEU A 26 8.48 -6.33 -2.10
N GLN A 27 8.63 -7.60 -1.80
CA GLN A 27 9.72 -8.39 -2.32
C GLN A 27 9.22 -9.21 -3.50
N ASN A 28 9.88 -9.07 -4.65
CA ASN A 28 9.59 -9.86 -5.82
C ASN A 28 10.12 -11.29 -5.66
N PRO A 29 9.62 -12.25 -6.43
CA PRO A 29 10.12 -13.63 -6.35
C PRO A 29 11.62 -13.79 -6.57
N ASP A 30 12.25 -12.87 -7.30
CA ASP A 30 13.69 -12.90 -7.54
C ASP A 30 14.52 -12.26 -6.41
N GLY A 31 13.87 -11.84 -5.33
CA GLY A 31 14.53 -11.23 -4.17
C GLY A 31 14.68 -9.72 -4.22
N THR A 32 14.36 -9.10 -5.35
CA THR A 32 14.42 -7.64 -5.46
C THR A 32 13.24 -6.99 -4.73
N TRP A 33 13.40 -5.73 -4.36
CA TRP A 33 12.40 -4.98 -3.62
C TRP A 33 11.80 -3.86 -4.45
N LEU A 34 10.53 -3.59 -4.19
CA LEU A 34 9.77 -2.53 -4.84
C LEU A 34 9.14 -1.66 -3.76
N GLU A 35 9.31 -0.34 -3.87
CA GLU A 35 8.64 0.63 -3.00
C GLU A 35 7.41 1.16 -3.70
N ILE A 36 6.28 1.15 -3.01
CA ILE A 36 5.02 1.72 -3.49
C ILE A 36 4.70 2.94 -2.65
N ASN A 37 4.46 4.07 -3.30
CA ASN A 37 3.94 5.28 -2.67
C ASN A 37 2.65 5.66 -3.36
N ALA A 38 1.61 5.90 -2.59
CA ALA A 38 0.30 6.21 -3.14
C ALA A 38 -0.39 7.33 -2.36
N THR A 39 -1.03 8.21 -3.10
CA THR A 39 -1.91 9.24 -2.55
C THR A 39 -3.25 9.14 -3.27
N GLN A 40 -4.20 10.02 -2.93
CA GLN A 40 -5.48 10.05 -3.63
C GLN A 40 -5.33 10.43 -5.12
N GLN A 41 -4.23 11.08 -5.49
CA GLN A 41 -4.02 11.58 -6.83
C GLN A 41 -3.15 10.68 -7.69
N GLU A 42 -2.19 9.97 -7.08
CA GLU A 42 -1.26 9.17 -7.88
C GLU A 42 -0.68 7.99 -7.10
N ILE A 43 -0.18 7.01 -7.85
CA ILE A 43 0.55 5.87 -7.30
C ILE A 43 1.86 5.79 -8.05
N THR A 44 2.96 5.73 -7.28
CA THR A 44 4.30 5.55 -7.84
C THR A 44 4.89 4.24 -7.35
N ARG A 45 5.70 3.62 -8.19
CA ARG A 45 6.40 2.37 -7.89
C ARG A 45 7.84 2.54 -8.33
N LYS A 46 8.79 2.15 -7.48
CA LYS A 46 10.19 2.17 -7.88
C LYS A 46 10.96 1.02 -7.25
N PRO A 47 11.94 0.45 -7.98
CA PRO A 47 12.82 -0.55 -7.41
C PRO A 47 13.76 0.09 -6.39
N ILE A 48 14.05 -0.65 -5.32
CA ILE A 48 15.00 -0.23 -4.30
C ILE A 48 15.93 -1.40 -3.96
N ALA A 49 17.12 -1.07 -3.44
CA ALA A 49 18.11 -2.09 -3.16
C ALA A 49 17.70 -3.00 -2.00
N ASN A 50 17.17 -2.41 -0.93
CA ASN A 50 16.73 -3.15 0.24
C ASN A 50 15.41 -2.60 0.73
N GLY A 51 14.53 -3.48 1.17
CA GLY A 51 13.25 -3.10 1.72
C GLY A 51 12.96 -3.80 3.03
N GLN A 52 11.81 -3.53 3.58
CA GLN A 52 11.31 -4.14 4.80
C GLN A 52 9.86 -4.53 4.57
N ASP A 53 9.43 -5.60 5.20
CA ASP A 53 8.04 -6.02 5.11
C ASP A 53 7.17 -5.11 5.99
N VAL A 54 6.94 -3.90 5.52
CA VAL A 54 6.25 -2.83 6.25
C VAL A 54 5.23 -2.15 5.36
N LEU A 55 4.08 -1.83 5.93
CA LEU A 55 3.06 -1.01 5.31
C LEU A 55 2.79 0.18 6.23
N ILE A 56 2.97 1.38 5.71
CA ILE A 56 2.70 2.62 6.44
C ILE A 56 1.48 3.28 5.81
N VAL A 57 0.46 3.54 6.63
CA VAL A 57 -0.77 4.19 6.19
C VAL A 57 -0.99 5.43 7.03
N ILE A 58 -1.20 6.57 6.37
CA ILE A 58 -1.45 7.85 7.02
C ILE A 58 -2.86 8.30 6.66
N GLY A 59 -3.64 8.66 7.68
CA GLY A 59 -5.01 9.11 7.44
C GLY A 59 -5.77 9.32 8.73
N GLU A 60 -7.09 9.46 8.59
CA GLU A 60 -8.02 9.67 9.71
C GLU A 60 -9.01 8.51 9.80
N ASN A 61 -9.37 8.16 11.03
CA ASN A 61 -10.35 7.11 11.30
C ASN A 61 -10.03 5.80 10.61
N LEU A 62 -8.73 5.43 10.60
CA LEU A 62 -8.27 4.24 9.90
C LEU A 62 -8.83 2.97 10.55
N VAL A 63 -9.25 2.03 9.70
CA VAL A 63 -9.73 0.72 10.12
C VAL A 63 -8.67 -0.31 9.76
N GLU A 64 -7.84 -0.64 10.71
CA GLU A 64 -6.65 -1.46 10.51
C GLU A 64 -6.97 -2.83 9.90
N ASP A 65 -8.00 -3.50 10.40
CA ASP A 65 -8.34 -4.85 9.93
C ASP A 65 -8.73 -4.84 8.45
N THR A 66 -9.49 -3.84 8.02
CA THR A 66 -9.90 -3.72 6.62
C THR A 66 -8.70 -3.43 5.74
N ILE A 67 -7.81 -2.55 6.20
CA ILE A 67 -6.58 -2.21 5.48
C ILE A 67 -5.70 -3.44 5.31
N ARG A 68 -5.52 -4.22 6.36
CA ARG A 68 -4.73 -5.45 6.31
C ARG A 68 -5.30 -6.47 5.34
N ALA A 69 -6.62 -6.58 5.28
CA ALA A 69 -7.28 -7.50 4.37
C ALA A 69 -6.94 -7.16 2.91
N TYR A 70 -6.91 -5.89 2.56
CA TYR A 70 -6.51 -5.47 1.22
C TYR A 70 -5.04 -5.77 0.95
N TRP A 71 -4.17 -5.52 1.91
CA TRP A 71 -2.73 -5.66 1.72
C TRP A 71 -2.30 -7.12 1.56
N LYS A 72 -2.88 -8.00 2.37
CA LYS A 72 -2.55 -9.42 2.32
C LYS A 72 -3.31 -10.18 1.25
N GLY A 73 -4.36 -9.61 0.80
CA GLY A 73 -5.32 -10.21 -0.04
C GLY A 73 -5.29 -10.62 -1.21
#